data_d4eddfb3c08ca0a4f6e58647092e5b8a
#
_entry.id   d4eddfb3c08ca0a4f6e58647092e5b8a
#
_cell.length_a   1.000
_cell.length_b   1.000
_cell.length_c   1.000
_cell.angle_alpha   90.00
_cell.angle_beta   90.00
_cell.angle_gamma   90.00
#
_symmetry.space_group_name_H-M   'P 1'
#
loop_
_entity.id
_entity.type
_entity.pdbx_description
1 polymer ?
#
loop_
_entity_poly.entity_id
_entity_poly.type
_entity_poly.pdbx_seq_one_letter_code
_entity_poly.pdbx_strand_id
1 'polypeptide(L)'
;MKPKVLIVGTVPYNKNLTSRAFESYFSGWEHDRLAQIFSNESIPLKGHCGTLFQLTDKRMFKRKFSRRVETGKIYSRSFLPEQDTCIKPENMGFIYKILYRIGKLHSPLTHLLRQWVWNKKHWCTENLNYWLDEFAPECVFLSFSDDFFILQIA
;
A
#
# COMPACT_ATOMS: atom_id res chain seq x y z
N MET A 1 -6.55 -18.98 -19.35
CA MET A 1 -6.20 -18.65 -17.94
C MET A 1 -5.79 -17.18 -17.92
N LYS A 2 -6.34 -16.35 -17.03
CA LYS A 2 -5.98 -14.92 -16.96
C LYS A 2 -4.60 -14.76 -16.28
N PRO A 3 -3.77 -13.74 -16.64
CA PRO A 3 -2.45 -13.55 -16.05
C PRO A 3 -2.55 -13.16 -14.56
N LYS A 4 -1.47 -13.40 -13.81
CA LYS A 4 -1.30 -12.87 -12.46
C LYS A 4 -0.92 -11.39 -12.53
N VAL A 5 -1.73 -10.52 -11.93
CA VAL A 5 -1.56 -9.08 -11.99
C VAL A 5 -1.19 -8.51 -10.64
N LEU A 6 -0.07 -7.79 -10.60
CA LEU A 6 0.29 -6.94 -9.47
C LEU A 6 -0.26 -5.53 -9.68
N ILE A 7 -1.09 -5.06 -8.77
CA ILE A 7 -1.71 -3.74 -8.82
C ILE A 7 -0.92 -2.80 -7.90
N VAL A 8 -0.49 -1.66 -8.42
CA VAL A 8 0.27 -0.65 -7.67
C VAL A 8 -0.34 0.73 -7.86
N GLY A 9 -0.43 1.51 -6.81
CA GLY A 9 -0.85 2.91 -6.88
C GLY A 9 -2.35 3.17 -6.76
N THR A 10 -3.14 2.16 -6.45
CA THR A 10 -4.57 2.32 -6.16
C THR A 10 -4.85 2.15 -4.67
N VAL A 11 -5.93 2.78 -4.21
CA VAL A 11 -6.46 2.52 -2.87
C VAL A 11 -7.05 1.10 -2.85
N PRO A 12 -6.79 0.28 -1.83
CA PRO A 12 -7.41 -1.03 -1.72
C PRO A 12 -8.94 -0.90 -1.61
N TYR A 13 -9.65 -1.98 -1.92
CA TYR A 13 -11.10 -1.98 -1.95
C TYR A 13 -11.70 -1.34 -0.68
N ASN A 14 -12.51 -0.32 -0.90
CA ASN A 14 -13.30 0.35 0.11
C ASN A 14 -14.60 0.79 -0.55
N LYS A 15 -15.75 0.52 0.04
CA LYS A 15 -17.07 0.82 -0.54
C LYS A 15 -17.25 2.27 -0.96
N ASN A 16 -16.56 3.20 -0.30
CA ASN A 16 -16.69 4.64 -0.51
C ASN A 16 -15.61 5.25 -1.41
N LEU A 17 -14.48 4.58 -1.57
CA LEU A 17 -13.29 5.14 -2.22
C LEU A 17 -12.89 4.42 -3.52
N THR A 18 -13.28 3.16 -3.67
CA THR A 18 -12.93 2.40 -4.87
C THR A 18 -13.76 2.85 -6.05
N SER A 19 -13.11 3.22 -7.13
CA SER A 19 -13.81 3.61 -8.35
C SER A 19 -14.52 2.40 -8.98
N ARG A 20 -15.72 2.60 -9.51
CA ARG A 20 -16.46 1.58 -10.25
C ARG A 20 -15.67 1.07 -11.47
N ALA A 21 -14.86 1.95 -12.07
CA ALA A 21 -13.98 1.59 -13.18
C ALA A 21 -12.95 0.53 -12.76
N PHE A 22 -12.31 0.69 -11.60
CA PHE A 22 -11.35 -0.28 -11.08
C PHE A 22 -12.00 -1.65 -10.83
N GLU A 23 -13.19 -1.67 -10.24
CA GLU A 23 -13.95 -2.91 -10.04
C GLU A 23 -14.29 -3.58 -11.38
N SER A 24 -14.68 -2.78 -12.38
CA SER A 24 -15.01 -3.27 -13.71
C SER A 24 -13.82 -3.91 -14.42
N TYR A 25 -12.61 -3.34 -14.29
CA TYR A 25 -11.40 -3.88 -14.94
C TYR A 25 -11.05 -5.29 -14.46
N PHE A 26 -11.24 -5.56 -13.19
CA PHE A 26 -10.88 -6.82 -12.57
C PHE A 26 -12.08 -7.73 -12.25
N SER A 27 -13.28 -7.33 -12.68
CA SER A 27 -14.46 -8.19 -12.59
C SER A 27 -14.23 -9.50 -13.37
N GLY A 28 -14.46 -10.62 -12.73
CA GLY A 28 -14.22 -11.93 -13.32
C GLY A 28 -12.77 -12.40 -13.34
N TRP A 29 -11.82 -11.71 -12.66
CA TRP A 29 -10.54 -12.28 -12.27
C TRP A 29 -10.71 -13.19 -11.05
N GLU A 30 -9.98 -14.29 -11.03
CA GLU A 30 -9.84 -15.12 -9.83
C GLU A 30 -9.03 -14.34 -8.78
N HIS A 31 -9.42 -14.41 -7.53
CA HIS A 31 -8.81 -13.60 -6.47
C HIS A 31 -7.33 -13.91 -6.24
N ASP A 32 -6.92 -15.16 -6.42
CA ASP A 32 -5.53 -15.62 -6.32
C ASP A 32 -4.64 -15.12 -7.47
N ARG A 33 -5.25 -14.57 -8.52
CA ARG A 33 -4.58 -13.96 -9.66
C ARG A 33 -4.36 -12.45 -9.51
N LEU A 34 -4.83 -11.87 -8.42
CA LEU A 34 -4.70 -10.44 -8.14
C LEU A 34 -3.99 -10.21 -6.82
N ALA A 35 -2.91 -9.43 -6.87
CA ALA A 35 -2.20 -8.93 -5.71
C ALA A 35 -2.10 -7.41 -5.76
N GLN A 36 -2.02 -6.74 -4.62
CA GLN A 36 -1.97 -5.28 -4.59
C GLN A 36 -0.95 -4.76 -3.58
N ILE A 37 -0.12 -3.79 -4.01
CA ILE A 37 0.70 -2.95 -3.13
C ILE A 37 0.00 -1.61 -2.94
N PHE A 38 -0.15 -1.17 -1.69
CA PHE A 38 -0.82 0.08 -1.36
C PHE A 38 -0.18 0.80 -0.16
N SER A 39 -0.41 2.12 -0.07
CA SER A 39 0.19 3.00 0.95
C SER A 39 -0.79 3.53 1.99
N ASN A 40 -2.09 3.28 1.82
CA ASN A 40 -3.11 3.75 2.76
C ASN A 40 -2.93 3.10 4.14
N GLU A 41 -3.16 3.85 5.22
CA GLU A 41 -3.03 3.36 6.61
C GLU A 41 -4.26 2.58 7.09
N SER A 42 -5.37 2.62 6.36
CA SER A 42 -6.58 1.84 6.70
C SER A 42 -6.37 0.35 6.48
N ILE A 43 -7.08 -0.47 7.25
CA ILE A 43 -7.15 -1.90 6.97
C ILE A 43 -8.00 -2.08 5.71
N PRO A 44 -7.50 -2.82 4.70
CA PRO A 44 -8.27 -3.07 3.49
C PRO A 44 -9.49 -3.93 3.80
N LEU A 45 -10.56 -3.73 3.03
CA LEU A 45 -11.71 -4.62 3.04
C LEU A 45 -11.50 -5.81 2.12
N LYS A 46 -12.33 -6.84 2.31
CA LYS A 46 -12.34 -8.02 1.44
C LYS A 46 -12.83 -7.63 0.04
N GLY A 47 -11.89 -7.45 -0.87
CA GLY A 47 -12.13 -7.04 -2.25
C GLY A 47 -11.72 -8.10 -3.26
N HIS A 48 -11.26 -7.66 -4.43
CA HIS A 48 -10.88 -8.55 -5.54
C HIS A 48 -9.53 -9.23 -5.37
N CYS A 49 -8.57 -8.62 -4.66
CA CYS A 49 -7.23 -9.15 -4.51
C CYS A 49 -7.17 -10.28 -3.48
N GLY A 50 -6.47 -11.36 -3.80
CA GLY A 50 -6.23 -12.49 -2.91
C GLY A 50 -5.22 -12.18 -1.82
N THR A 51 -4.23 -11.36 -2.15
CA THR A 51 -3.18 -10.92 -1.23
C THR A 51 -2.85 -9.45 -1.41
N LEU A 52 -2.52 -8.76 -0.32
CA LEU A 52 -2.20 -7.33 -0.33
C LEU A 52 -0.95 -7.06 0.51
N PHE A 53 -0.13 -6.15 0.04
CA PHE A 53 1.06 -5.69 0.75
C PHE A 53 0.96 -4.20 1.07
N GLN A 54 0.96 -3.86 2.35
CA GLN A 54 0.82 -2.49 2.82
C GLN A 54 2.17 -1.87 3.15
N LEU A 55 2.47 -0.73 2.53
CA LEU A 55 3.62 0.12 2.83
C LEU A 55 3.11 1.48 3.28
N THR A 56 3.31 1.88 4.54
CA THR A 56 2.78 3.16 5.05
C THR A 56 3.87 4.17 5.36
N ASP A 57 3.57 5.46 5.16
CA ASP A 57 4.47 6.57 5.51
C ASP A 57 4.93 6.48 6.97
N LYS A 58 4.03 6.10 7.88
CA LYS A 58 4.30 5.93 9.31
C LYS A 58 5.38 4.87 9.57
N ARG A 59 5.29 3.72 8.89
CA ARG A 59 6.26 2.64 9.06
C ARG A 59 7.60 2.98 8.41
N MET A 60 7.57 3.63 7.23
CA MET A 60 8.77 4.12 6.57
C MET A 60 9.52 5.12 7.46
N PHE A 61 8.80 6.07 8.05
CA PHE A 61 9.38 7.02 8.98
C PHE A 61 9.97 6.34 10.20
N LYS A 62 9.25 5.42 10.84
CA LYS A 62 9.76 4.65 11.98
C LYS A 62 11.02 3.84 11.61
N ARG A 63 11.05 3.23 10.43
CA ARG A 63 12.19 2.46 9.92
C ARG A 63 13.45 3.30 9.79
N LYS A 64 13.30 4.58 9.43
CA LYS A 64 14.42 5.51 9.32
C LYS A 64 15.17 5.68 10.64
N PHE A 65 14.46 5.65 11.78
CA PHE A 65 15.04 5.82 13.11
C PHE A 65 15.30 4.49 13.82
N SER A 66 14.68 3.41 13.41
CA SER A 66 14.85 2.09 14.01
C SER A 66 14.86 0.98 12.97
N ARG A 67 16.01 0.34 12.79
CA ARG A 67 16.18 -0.78 11.85
C ARG A 67 15.34 -2.02 12.18
N ARG A 68 14.78 -2.11 13.40
CA ARG A 68 13.95 -3.23 13.86
C ARG A 68 12.50 -3.15 13.41
N VAL A 69 12.06 -2.02 12.83
CA VAL A 69 10.67 -1.84 12.40
C VAL A 69 10.49 -2.48 11.03
N GLU A 70 9.57 -3.41 10.93
CA GLU A 70 9.11 -3.93 9.63
C GLU A 70 8.27 -2.88 8.90
N THR A 71 8.63 -2.62 7.65
CA THR A 71 7.95 -1.60 6.85
C THR A 71 6.72 -2.12 6.15
N GLY A 72 6.72 -3.40 5.77
CA GLY A 72 5.62 -4.04 5.07
C GLY A 72 4.68 -4.82 5.99
N LYS A 73 3.41 -4.93 5.59
CA LYS A 73 2.45 -5.83 6.21
C LYS A 73 1.65 -6.56 5.15
N ILE A 74 1.65 -7.88 5.22
CA ILE A 74 0.90 -8.75 4.32
C ILE A 74 -0.50 -8.96 4.87
N TYR A 75 -1.50 -8.89 4.00
CA TYR A 75 -2.87 -9.25 4.28
C TYR A 75 -3.32 -10.31 3.29
N SER A 76 -3.83 -11.42 3.79
CA SER A 76 -4.53 -12.41 2.97
C SER A 76 -6.03 -12.12 2.99
N ARG A 77 -6.68 -12.24 1.85
CA ARG A 77 -8.11 -12.02 1.66
C ARG A 77 -8.99 -12.78 2.67
N SER A 78 -8.58 -13.98 3.06
CA SER A 78 -9.32 -14.81 4.01
C SER A 78 -9.47 -14.18 5.40
N PHE A 79 -8.55 -13.29 5.79
CA PHE A 79 -8.53 -12.61 7.09
C PHE A 79 -9.01 -11.16 7.03
N LEU A 80 -9.47 -10.69 5.86
CA LEU A 80 -9.94 -9.33 5.71
C LEU A 80 -11.41 -9.19 6.14
N PRO A 81 -11.78 -8.06 6.79
CA PRO A 81 -13.15 -7.78 7.15
C PRO A 81 -14.00 -7.48 5.90
N GLU A 82 -15.28 -7.86 5.95
CA GLU A 82 -16.26 -7.60 4.88
C GLU A 82 -16.89 -6.20 4.98
N GLN A 83 -16.85 -5.62 6.18
CA GLN A 83 -17.41 -4.30 6.46
C GLN A 83 -16.37 -3.42 7.13
N ASP A 84 -16.51 -2.10 6.94
CA ASP A 84 -15.68 -1.10 7.61
C ASP A 84 -15.85 -1.25 9.13
N THR A 85 -14.92 -1.97 9.74
CA THR A 85 -14.73 -1.89 11.17
C THR A 85 -14.03 -0.53 11.40
N CYS A 86 -14.70 0.40 12.10
CA CYS A 86 -14.10 1.65 12.56
C CYS A 86 -12.93 1.33 13.51
N ILE A 87 -11.82 0.90 12.94
CA ILE A 87 -10.60 0.72 13.71
C ILE A 87 -10.04 2.12 13.92
N LYS A 88 -10.16 2.58 15.16
CA LYS A 88 -9.55 3.84 15.58
C LYS A 88 -8.08 3.82 15.17
N PRO A 89 -7.60 4.85 14.46
CA PRO A 89 -6.20 4.93 14.09
C PRO A 89 -5.35 4.78 15.37
N GLU A 90 -4.33 3.91 15.32
CA GLU A 90 -3.36 3.77 16.40
C GLU A 90 -2.93 5.16 16.89
N ASN A 91 -2.86 5.34 18.21
CA ASN A 91 -2.44 6.59 18.83
C ASN A 91 -1.17 7.13 18.16
N MET A 92 -1.35 8.14 17.36
CA MET A 92 -0.26 8.81 16.67
C MET A 92 0.52 9.65 17.69
N GLY A 93 1.80 9.37 17.86
CA GLY A 93 2.70 10.20 18.68
C GLY A 93 2.67 11.67 18.22
N PHE A 94 2.90 12.59 19.13
CA PHE A 94 2.84 14.05 18.89
C PHE A 94 3.68 14.49 17.66
N ILE A 95 4.87 13.95 17.50
CA ILE A 95 5.78 14.23 16.37
C ILE A 95 5.13 13.83 15.04
N TYR A 96 4.47 12.67 14.98
CA TYR A 96 3.81 12.20 13.78
C TYR A 96 2.61 13.08 13.40
N LYS A 97 1.86 13.59 14.39
CA LYS A 97 0.76 14.53 14.14
C LYS A 97 1.25 15.82 13.49
N ILE A 98 2.40 16.33 13.93
CA ILE A 98 3.03 17.52 13.33
C ILE A 98 3.47 17.23 11.91
N LEU A 99 4.17 16.13 11.66
CA LEU A 99 4.64 15.73 10.34
C LEU A 99 3.47 15.45 9.38
N TYR A 100 2.39 14.85 9.87
CA TYR A 100 1.17 14.63 9.08
C TYR A 100 0.49 15.95 8.70
N ARG A 101 0.47 16.95 9.60
CA ARG A 101 -0.03 18.30 9.29
C ARG A 101 0.84 19.02 8.26
N ILE A 102 2.15 18.91 8.39
CA ILE A 102 3.11 19.46 7.42
C ILE A 102 2.97 18.73 6.08
N GLY A 103 2.76 17.42 6.07
CA GLY A 103 2.56 16.62 4.85
C GLY A 103 1.30 16.97 4.07
N LYS A 104 0.27 17.54 4.72
CA LYS A 104 -0.91 18.08 4.03
C LYS A 104 -0.68 19.44 3.34
N LEU A 105 0.37 20.16 3.72
CA LEU A 105 0.82 21.34 2.99
C LEU A 105 1.53 20.83 1.73
N HIS A 106 0.93 21.00 0.57
CA HIS A 106 1.51 20.64 -0.74
C HIS A 106 2.72 21.54 -1.06
N SER A 107 3.75 21.44 -0.23
CA SER A 107 4.98 22.23 -0.28
C SER A 107 6.09 21.37 -0.91
N PRO A 108 6.99 21.94 -1.72
CA PRO A 108 8.16 21.24 -2.24
C PRO A 108 9.02 20.58 -1.14
N LEU A 109 9.03 21.15 0.06
CA LEU A 109 9.68 20.57 1.23
C LEU A 109 9.07 19.23 1.66
N THR A 110 7.75 19.07 1.54
CA THR A 110 7.08 17.81 1.89
C THR A 110 7.40 16.70 0.89
N HIS A 111 7.56 17.03 -0.39
CA HIS A 111 8.02 16.08 -1.41
C HIS A 111 9.46 15.61 -1.13
N LEU A 112 10.36 16.52 -0.81
CA LEU A 112 11.75 16.18 -0.45
C LEU A 112 11.82 15.31 0.81
N LEU A 113 11.02 15.63 1.83
CA LEU A 113 10.94 14.84 3.06
C LEU A 113 10.42 13.43 2.76
N ARG A 114 9.40 13.33 1.92
CA ARG A 114 8.81 12.06 1.52
C ARG A 114 9.81 11.22 0.71
N GLN A 115 10.52 11.81 -0.25
CA GLN A 115 11.63 11.15 -0.98
C GLN A 115 12.72 10.64 -0.04
N TRP A 116 13.09 11.43 0.95
CA TRP A 116 14.11 11.03 1.93
C TRP A 116 13.66 9.85 2.81
N VAL A 117 12.38 9.79 3.18
CA VAL A 117 11.79 8.70 3.97
C VAL A 117 11.59 7.44 3.11
N TRP A 118 11.12 7.59 1.88
CA TRP A 118 10.86 6.51 0.91
C TRP A 118 12.11 6.08 0.14
N ASN A 119 13.21 5.87 0.85
CA ASN A 119 14.41 5.33 0.22
C ASN A 119 14.23 3.83 -0.06
N LYS A 120 14.72 3.34 -1.22
CA LYS A 120 14.66 1.93 -1.64
C LYS A 120 15.08 0.95 -0.53
N LYS A 121 16.11 1.29 0.25
CA LYS A 121 16.59 0.49 1.39
C LYS A 121 15.55 0.28 2.51
N HIS A 122 14.49 1.09 2.55
CA HIS A 122 13.46 1.01 3.59
C HIS A 122 12.23 0.20 3.16
N TRP A 123 11.82 0.30 1.90
CA TRP A 123 10.63 -0.39 1.41
C TRP A 123 10.94 -1.70 0.68
N CYS A 124 12.09 -1.81 -0.01
CA CYS A 124 12.52 -3.03 -0.68
C CYS A 124 13.15 -3.98 0.37
N THR A 125 12.29 -4.68 1.09
CA THR A 125 12.68 -5.60 2.16
C THR A 125 12.64 -7.04 1.66
N GLU A 126 13.35 -7.94 2.34
CA GLU A 126 13.29 -9.38 2.07
C GLU A 126 11.85 -9.91 2.10
N ASN A 127 11.03 -9.38 3.03
CA ASN A 127 9.62 -9.75 3.14
C ASN A 127 8.79 -9.35 1.89
N LEU A 128 9.07 -8.17 1.30
CA LEU A 128 8.45 -7.77 0.04
C LEU A 128 8.90 -8.67 -1.11
N ASN A 129 10.21 -8.92 -1.21
CA ASN A 129 10.75 -9.78 -2.27
C ASN A 129 10.19 -11.20 -2.17
N TYR A 130 10.19 -11.79 -0.98
CA TYR A 130 9.60 -13.10 -0.76
C TYR A 130 8.12 -13.16 -1.17
N TRP A 131 7.33 -12.14 -0.79
CA TRP A 131 5.92 -12.05 -1.15
C TRP A 131 5.71 -11.91 -2.66
N LEU A 132 6.58 -11.13 -3.35
CA LEU A 132 6.55 -11.00 -4.81
C LEU A 132 6.94 -12.30 -5.51
N ASP A 133 7.97 -12.99 -5.02
CA ASP A 133 8.43 -14.28 -5.56
C ASP A 133 7.36 -15.36 -5.39
N GLU A 134 6.67 -15.39 -4.23
CA GLU A 134 5.57 -16.30 -3.97
C GLU A 134 4.36 -16.03 -4.88
N PHE A 135 3.99 -14.77 -5.05
CA PHE A 135 2.90 -14.40 -5.94
C PHE A 135 3.28 -14.60 -7.42
N ALA A 136 4.52 -14.32 -7.80
CA ALA A 136 5.07 -14.40 -9.16
C ALA A 136 4.19 -13.67 -10.20
N PRO A 137 4.11 -12.32 -10.17
CA PRO A 137 3.27 -11.56 -11.09
C PRO A 137 3.77 -11.69 -12.53
N GLU A 138 2.84 -11.86 -13.48
CA GLU A 138 3.13 -11.92 -14.92
C GLU A 138 3.01 -10.53 -15.55
N CYS A 139 2.24 -9.63 -14.95
CA CYS A 139 2.12 -8.24 -15.36
C CYS A 139 1.83 -7.30 -14.19
N VAL A 140 2.13 -6.02 -14.40
CA VAL A 140 1.92 -4.97 -13.39
C VAL A 140 0.91 -3.96 -13.93
N PHE A 141 -0.15 -3.71 -13.16
CA PHE A 141 -1.09 -2.62 -13.39
C PHE A 141 -0.70 -1.43 -12.53
N LEU A 142 -0.28 -0.34 -13.18
CA LEU A 142 0.10 0.90 -12.52
C LEU A 142 -1.02 1.92 -12.64
N SER A 143 -1.50 2.41 -11.51
CA SER A 143 -2.32 3.61 -11.46
C SER A 143 -1.43 4.79 -11.09
N PHE A 144 -1.19 5.67 -12.05
CA PHE A 144 -0.40 6.86 -11.81
C PHE A 144 -1.15 7.79 -10.84
N SER A 145 -0.53 8.04 -9.72
CA SER A 145 -0.91 9.09 -8.78
C SER A 145 0.34 9.93 -8.47
N ASP A 146 0.17 11.05 -7.79
CA ASP A 146 1.28 11.91 -7.35
C ASP A 146 2.20 11.24 -6.31
N ASP A 147 1.98 9.97 -6.02
CA ASP A 147 2.76 9.19 -5.09
C ASP A 147 4.06 8.70 -5.73
N PHE A 148 5.13 9.38 -5.42
CA PHE A 148 6.49 9.15 -5.94
C PHE A 148 7.00 7.70 -5.80
N PHE A 149 6.58 6.99 -4.74
CA PHE A 149 7.02 5.61 -4.51
C PHE A 149 6.52 4.63 -5.57
N ILE A 150 5.39 4.92 -6.21
CA ILE A 150 4.81 4.08 -7.26
C ILE A 150 5.80 3.93 -8.41
N LEU A 151 6.44 5.04 -8.80
CA LEU A 151 7.46 5.05 -9.85
C LEU A 151 8.77 4.36 -9.43
N GLN A 152 9.00 4.16 -8.14
CA GLN A 152 10.19 3.46 -7.66
C GLN A 152 9.98 1.94 -7.52
N ILE A 153 8.73 1.50 -7.38
CA ILE A 153 8.35 0.08 -7.26
C ILE A 153 8.18 -0.54 -8.66
N ALA A 154 7.73 0.24 -9.63
CA ALA A 154 7.60 -0.17 -11.03
C ALA A 154 8.96 -0.31 -11.72
#